data_648a972d1cc0f3c7e251c07fe77d3302
#
_entry.id   648a972d1cc0f3c7e251c07fe77d3302
#
_cell.length_a   1.000
_cell.length_b   1.000
_cell.length_c   1.000
_cell.angle_alpha   90.00
_cell.angle_beta   90.00
_cell.angle_gamma   90.00
#
_symmetry.space_group_name_H-M   'P 1'
#
loop_
_entity.id
_entity.type
_entity.pdbx_description
1 polymer ?
#
loop_
_entity_poly.entity_id
_entity_poly.type
_entity_poly.pdbx_seq_one_letter_code
_entity_poly.pdbx_strand_id
1 'polypeptide(L)'
;ETIEECIDYSNECAPEHLILASEKAENWLDAIENAGSVFIGNYSCESAGDYASGTNHTLPTAGFAKNYSGVTLGSFTKEITFQELSKEGIENIGPAIELMAEAEDLIAHKNAVTLRLKALEDE
;
A
#
# COMPACT_ATOMS: atom_id res chain seq x y z
N GLU A 1 9.79 -13.47 28.13
CA GLU A 1 9.83 -12.39 27.14
C GLU A 1 10.67 -12.88 25.99
N THR A 2 10.08 -12.89 24.81
CA THR A 2 10.65 -13.43 23.59
C THR A 2 10.92 -12.31 22.59
N ILE A 3 11.64 -12.59 21.51
CA ILE A 3 11.88 -11.62 20.46
C ILE A 3 10.59 -11.36 19.67
N GLU A 4 9.72 -12.34 19.55
CA GLU A 4 8.39 -12.20 18.95
C GLU A 4 7.58 -11.13 19.69
N GLU A 5 7.50 -11.20 21.02
CA GLU A 5 6.82 -10.19 21.82
C GLU A 5 7.44 -8.78 21.66
N CYS A 6 8.76 -8.71 21.47
CA CYS A 6 9.43 -7.43 21.18
C CYS A 6 9.05 -6.87 19.82
N ILE A 7 8.90 -7.72 18.81
CA ILE A 7 8.49 -7.33 17.45
C ILE A 7 7.02 -6.89 17.45
N ASP A 8 6.14 -7.64 18.11
CA ASP A 8 4.74 -7.27 18.23
C ASP A 8 4.59 -5.90 18.91
N TYR A 9 5.33 -5.67 19.99
CA TYR A 9 5.36 -4.36 20.64
C TYR A 9 5.92 -3.26 19.75
N SER A 10 6.98 -3.54 18.98
CA SER A 10 7.55 -2.60 18.02
C SER A 10 6.54 -2.23 16.92
N ASN A 11 5.83 -3.22 16.38
CA ASN A 11 4.78 -3.00 15.38
C ASN A 11 3.63 -2.14 15.95
N GLU A 12 3.28 -2.35 17.23
CA GLU A 12 2.29 -1.50 17.91
C GLU A 12 2.79 -0.07 18.08
N CYS A 13 4.06 0.12 18.45
CA CYS A 13 4.68 1.44 18.58
C CYS A 13 4.87 2.15 17.23
N ALA A 14 5.10 1.40 16.15
CA ALA A 14 5.42 1.91 14.82
C ALA A 14 6.53 2.98 14.84
N PRO A 15 7.76 2.61 15.22
CA PRO A 15 8.85 3.56 15.43
C PRO A 15 9.29 4.19 14.10
N GLU A 16 9.81 5.41 14.19
CA GLU A 16 10.49 6.09 13.09
C GLU A 16 11.72 5.28 12.64
N HIS A 17 12.55 4.88 13.59
CA HIS A 17 13.75 4.06 13.38
C HIS A 17 13.64 2.77 14.19
N LEU A 18 13.75 1.63 13.53
CA LEU A 18 13.82 0.33 14.17
C LEU A 18 15.21 -0.28 13.93
N ILE A 19 15.96 -0.50 15.00
CA ILE A 19 17.28 -1.17 14.93
C ILE A 19 17.12 -2.61 15.40
N LEU A 20 17.41 -3.57 14.51
CA LEU A 20 17.44 -5.00 14.79
C LEU A 20 18.89 -5.46 15.02
N ALA A 21 19.44 -5.16 16.20
CA ALA A 21 20.82 -5.55 16.59
C ALA A 21 20.86 -6.99 17.12
N SER A 22 20.64 -7.95 16.25
CA SER A 22 20.63 -9.39 16.54
C SER A 22 21.51 -10.14 15.56
N GLU A 23 22.11 -11.27 16.01
CA GLU A 23 22.92 -12.16 15.15
C GLU A 23 22.13 -12.77 13.98
N LYS A 24 20.81 -12.84 14.10
CA LYS A 24 19.88 -13.41 13.10
C LYS A 24 18.77 -12.43 12.76
N ALA A 25 19.13 -11.15 12.67
CA ALA A 25 18.17 -10.07 12.42
C ALA A 25 17.31 -10.31 11.17
N GLU A 26 17.90 -10.89 10.13
CA GLU A 26 17.22 -11.21 8.86
C GLU A 26 16.05 -12.19 9.02
N ASN A 27 16.05 -13.04 10.05
CA ASN A 27 14.96 -13.99 10.30
C ASN A 27 13.66 -13.30 10.76
N TRP A 28 13.74 -12.04 11.15
CA TRP A 28 12.62 -11.29 11.72
C TRP A 28 12.04 -10.24 10.79
N LEU A 29 12.61 -10.08 9.58
CA LEU A 29 12.22 -9.02 8.66
C LEU A 29 10.76 -9.16 8.21
N ASP A 30 10.33 -10.37 7.93
CA ASP A 30 8.95 -10.65 7.49
C ASP A 30 7.89 -10.41 8.57
N ALA A 31 8.32 -10.31 9.84
CA ALA A 31 7.44 -10.01 10.96
C ALA A 31 7.34 -8.50 11.28
N ILE A 32 8.14 -7.66 10.61
CA ILE A 32 8.08 -6.21 10.79
C ILE A 32 6.98 -5.64 9.87
N GLU A 33 5.96 -5.08 10.49
CA GLU A 33 4.82 -4.50 9.79
C GLU A 33 4.88 -2.96 9.77
N ASN A 34 5.35 -2.36 10.85
CA ASN A 34 5.25 -0.92 11.07
C ASN A 34 6.57 -0.32 11.56
N ALA A 35 7.31 0.29 10.65
CA ALA A 35 8.48 1.12 10.97
C ALA A 35 8.72 2.15 9.85
N GLY A 36 9.29 3.29 10.18
CA GLY A 36 9.70 4.27 9.19
C GLY A 36 10.90 3.80 8.38
N SER A 37 11.91 3.28 9.06
CA SER A 37 13.09 2.61 8.48
C SER A 37 13.60 1.53 9.42
N VAL A 38 14.11 0.42 8.84
CA VAL A 38 14.65 -0.72 9.60
C VAL A 38 16.15 -0.85 9.33
N PHE A 39 16.94 -0.89 10.40
CA PHE A 39 18.40 -1.03 10.37
C PHE A 39 18.79 -2.41 10.88
N ILE A 40 19.43 -3.21 10.03
CA ILE A 40 19.61 -4.65 10.24
C ILE A 40 21.05 -4.93 10.68
N GLY A 41 21.18 -5.59 11.82
CA GLY A 41 22.47 -6.03 12.37
C GLY A 41 23.24 -4.91 13.09
N ASN A 42 24.43 -5.27 13.59
CA ASN A 42 25.20 -4.40 14.49
C ASN A 42 25.91 -3.24 13.80
N TYR A 43 26.01 -3.25 12.47
CA TYR A 43 26.73 -2.21 11.70
C TYR A 43 25.80 -1.22 10.99
N SER A 44 24.51 -1.49 11.00
CA SER A 44 23.51 -0.58 10.43
C SER A 44 23.06 0.42 11.49
N CYS A 45 23.29 1.69 11.24
CA CYS A 45 22.86 2.75 12.14
C CYS A 45 22.05 3.80 11.39
N GLU A 46 21.21 4.53 12.10
CA GLU A 46 20.35 5.59 11.58
C GLU A 46 21.14 6.67 10.84
N SER A 47 22.28 7.07 11.39
CA SER A 47 23.15 8.10 10.79
C SER A 47 23.70 7.69 9.42
N ALA A 48 23.97 6.40 9.20
CA ALA A 48 24.35 5.91 7.88
C ALA A 48 23.17 6.07 6.90
N GLY A 49 21.95 5.77 7.36
CA GLY A 49 20.72 5.96 6.61
C GLY A 49 20.47 7.41 6.24
N ASP A 50 20.64 8.31 7.19
CA ASP A 50 20.39 9.73 7.03
C ASP A 50 21.36 10.41 6.04
N TYR A 51 22.61 9.96 5.98
CA TYR A 51 23.63 10.72 5.27
C TYR A 51 24.29 10.00 4.08
N ALA A 52 24.28 8.66 4.02
CA ALA A 52 25.17 7.98 3.08
C ALA A 52 24.65 6.68 2.45
N SER A 53 23.80 5.89 3.12
CA SER A 53 23.46 4.54 2.67
C SER A 53 22.27 4.47 1.68
N GLY A 54 21.61 5.59 1.41
CA GLY A 54 20.56 5.69 0.40
C GLY A 54 19.13 5.53 0.91
N THR A 55 18.92 5.25 2.20
CA THR A 55 17.61 5.38 2.84
C THR A 55 17.27 6.85 3.09
N ASN A 56 16.02 7.19 3.38
CA ASN A 56 15.61 8.57 3.61
C ASN A 56 15.56 8.89 5.11
N HIS A 57 15.93 10.12 5.48
CA HIS A 57 15.80 10.64 6.83
C HIS A 57 14.42 11.26 7.12
N THR A 58 13.61 11.52 6.07
CA THR A 58 12.26 12.06 6.23
C THR A 58 11.29 10.90 6.39
N LEU A 59 11.07 10.50 7.63
CA LEU A 59 10.33 9.32 8.02
C LEU A 59 9.09 9.70 8.84
N PRO A 60 8.05 8.84 8.87
CA PRO A 60 6.88 9.06 9.72
C PRO A 60 7.24 8.91 11.19
N THR A 61 6.82 9.89 12.02
CA THR A 61 7.06 9.94 13.46
C THR A 61 5.78 9.63 14.24
N ALA A 62 5.89 9.50 15.57
CA ALA A 62 4.74 9.40 16.48
C ALA A 62 3.72 8.30 16.13
N GLY A 63 4.21 7.15 15.68
CA GLY A 63 3.37 6.00 15.33
C GLY A 63 2.70 6.09 13.94
N PHE A 64 2.94 7.14 13.18
CA PHE A 64 2.37 7.28 11.83
C PHE A 64 2.94 6.29 10.81
N ALA A 65 4.01 5.54 11.13
CA ALA A 65 4.50 4.46 10.29
C ALA A 65 3.49 3.31 10.11
N LYS A 66 2.40 3.27 10.87
CA LYS A 66 1.24 2.38 10.64
C LYS A 66 0.51 2.68 9.32
N ASN A 67 0.57 3.92 8.84
CA ASN A 67 -0.23 4.38 7.71
C ASN A 67 0.57 5.06 6.61
N TYR A 68 1.79 5.47 6.90
CA TYR A 68 2.60 6.27 5.99
C TYR A 68 4.02 5.72 5.90
N SER A 69 4.58 5.80 4.70
CA SER A 69 6.00 5.55 4.46
C SER A 69 6.81 6.84 4.56
N GLY A 70 8.13 6.71 4.67
CA GLY A 70 9.05 7.82 4.47
C GLY A 70 8.96 8.40 3.06
N VAL A 71 9.55 9.56 2.84
CA VAL A 71 9.61 10.20 1.53
C VAL A 71 10.45 9.34 0.58
N THR A 72 9.88 9.00 -0.57
CA THR A 72 10.52 8.21 -1.62
C THR A 72 10.33 8.86 -2.98
N LEU A 73 10.92 8.31 -4.03
CA LEU A 73 10.65 8.76 -5.39
C LEU A 73 9.15 8.70 -5.72
N GLY A 74 8.43 7.69 -5.20
CA GLY A 74 6.98 7.57 -5.33
C GLY A 74 6.20 8.78 -4.80
N SER A 75 6.74 9.51 -3.82
CA SER A 75 6.11 10.73 -3.28
C SER A 75 6.06 11.88 -4.29
N PHE A 76 6.87 11.82 -5.34
CA PHE A 76 6.98 12.83 -6.40
C PHE A 76 6.44 12.37 -7.74
N THR A 77 5.93 11.14 -7.81
CA THR A 77 5.33 10.57 -9.02
C THR A 77 3.82 10.46 -8.86
N LYS A 78 3.11 10.40 -9.99
CA LYS A 78 1.67 10.16 -10.01
C LYS A 78 1.40 8.84 -10.70
N GLU A 79 0.55 8.03 -10.10
CA GLU A 79 0.01 6.85 -10.72
C GLU A 79 -1.30 7.21 -11.44
N ILE A 80 -1.41 6.85 -12.71
CA ILE A 80 -2.61 7.08 -13.52
C ILE A 80 -3.02 5.72 -14.07
N THR A 81 -4.26 5.33 -13.78
CA THR A 81 -4.84 4.11 -14.32
C THR A 81 -5.47 4.38 -15.69
N PHE A 82 -5.31 3.44 -16.61
CA PHE A 82 -5.95 3.43 -17.91
C PHE A 82 -6.83 2.18 -18.01
N GLN A 83 -8.08 2.37 -18.49
CA GLN A 83 -9.00 1.27 -18.70
C GLN A 83 -9.51 1.31 -20.12
N GLU A 84 -9.42 0.18 -20.81
CA GLU A 84 -10.05 -0.07 -22.10
C GLU A 84 -10.88 -1.35 -21.99
N LEU A 85 -12.15 -1.28 -22.39
CA LEU A 85 -13.06 -2.43 -22.47
C LEU A 85 -13.42 -2.69 -23.93
N SER A 86 -13.35 -3.95 -24.36
CA SER A 86 -13.92 -4.40 -25.61
C SER A 86 -15.46 -4.46 -25.51
N LYS A 87 -16.15 -4.57 -26.64
CA LYS A 87 -17.61 -4.83 -26.70
C LYS A 87 -17.97 -6.06 -25.88
N GLU A 88 -17.32 -7.19 -26.15
CA GLU A 88 -17.49 -8.43 -25.42
C GLU A 88 -17.17 -8.27 -23.91
N GLY A 89 -16.16 -7.48 -23.59
CA GLY A 89 -15.80 -7.19 -22.18
C GLY A 89 -16.94 -6.52 -21.43
N ILE A 90 -17.53 -5.46 -22.00
CA ILE A 90 -18.64 -4.76 -21.33
C ILE A 90 -19.92 -5.60 -21.32
N GLU A 91 -20.17 -6.42 -22.34
CA GLU A 91 -21.31 -7.37 -22.34
C GLU A 91 -21.19 -8.38 -21.19
N ASN A 92 -20.00 -8.91 -20.97
CA ASN A 92 -19.75 -9.93 -19.94
C ASN A 92 -19.86 -9.37 -18.51
N ILE A 93 -19.34 -8.17 -18.23
CA ILE A 93 -19.31 -7.61 -16.87
C ILE A 93 -20.42 -6.61 -16.59
N GLY A 94 -21.04 -6.06 -17.64
CA GLY A 94 -22.05 -5.00 -17.53
C GLY A 94 -23.21 -5.34 -16.61
N PRO A 95 -23.86 -6.51 -16.74
CA PRO A 95 -24.99 -6.89 -15.86
C PRO A 95 -24.61 -6.90 -14.38
N ALA A 96 -23.40 -7.35 -14.04
CA ALA A 96 -22.91 -7.33 -12.67
C ALA A 96 -22.68 -5.90 -12.14
N ILE A 97 -22.14 -5.01 -13.01
CA ILE A 97 -21.93 -3.61 -12.65
C ILE A 97 -23.28 -2.90 -12.43
N GLU A 98 -24.27 -3.15 -13.29
CA GLU A 98 -25.62 -2.58 -13.12
C GLU A 98 -26.23 -2.99 -11.77
N LEU A 99 -26.13 -4.27 -11.41
CA LEU A 99 -26.65 -4.79 -10.15
C LEU A 99 -25.94 -4.17 -8.94
N MET A 100 -24.63 -4.05 -9.00
CA MET A 100 -23.85 -3.45 -7.92
C MET A 100 -24.17 -1.96 -7.76
N ALA A 101 -24.19 -1.22 -8.88
CA ALA A 101 -24.51 0.20 -8.85
C ALA A 101 -25.94 0.48 -8.35
N GLU A 102 -26.89 -0.39 -8.68
CA GLU A 102 -28.25 -0.30 -8.15
C GLU A 102 -28.31 -0.58 -6.65
N ALA A 103 -27.57 -1.58 -6.16
CA ALA A 103 -27.52 -1.90 -4.75
C ALA A 103 -26.89 -0.77 -3.90
N GLU A 104 -26.02 0.04 -4.49
CA GLU A 104 -25.41 1.23 -3.89
C GLU A 104 -26.23 2.51 -4.11
N ASP A 105 -27.37 2.42 -4.77
CA ASP A 105 -28.24 3.56 -5.16
C ASP A 105 -27.53 4.58 -6.08
N LEU A 106 -26.54 4.12 -6.86
CA LEU A 106 -25.75 4.91 -7.80
C LEU A 106 -26.36 4.84 -9.22
N ILE A 107 -27.55 5.38 -9.39
CA ILE A 107 -28.33 5.25 -10.63
C ILE A 107 -27.63 5.82 -11.87
N ALA A 108 -26.88 6.91 -11.74
CA ALA A 108 -26.10 7.46 -12.84
C ALA A 108 -24.97 6.52 -13.31
N HIS A 109 -24.33 5.82 -12.39
CA HIS A 109 -23.31 4.80 -12.69
C HIS A 109 -23.94 3.58 -13.40
N LYS A 110 -25.08 3.09 -12.91
CA LYS A 110 -25.86 2.06 -13.58
C LYS A 110 -26.19 2.47 -15.02
N ASN A 111 -26.77 3.65 -15.20
CA ASN A 111 -27.17 4.14 -16.52
C ASN A 111 -26.01 4.27 -17.50
N ALA A 112 -24.81 4.58 -17.03
CA ALA A 112 -23.62 4.63 -17.86
C ALA A 112 -23.29 3.28 -18.53
N VAL A 113 -23.59 2.16 -17.87
CA VAL A 113 -23.45 0.81 -18.41
C VAL A 113 -24.64 0.44 -19.27
N THR A 114 -25.86 0.65 -18.77
CA THR A 114 -27.12 0.34 -19.47
C THR A 114 -27.16 0.94 -20.89
N LEU A 115 -26.75 2.19 -21.03
CA LEU A 115 -26.73 2.86 -22.34
C LEU A 115 -25.73 2.21 -23.31
N ARG A 116 -24.63 1.73 -22.84
CA ARG A 116 -23.62 1.03 -23.65
C ARG A 116 -24.08 -0.35 -24.09
N LEU A 117 -24.68 -1.11 -23.18
CA LEU A 117 -25.24 -2.43 -23.49
C LEU A 117 -26.38 -2.32 -24.52
N LYS A 118 -27.30 -1.35 -24.37
CA LYS A 118 -28.36 -1.12 -25.34
C LYS A 118 -27.80 -0.72 -26.72
N ALA A 119 -26.77 0.12 -26.77
CA ALA A 119 -26.18 0.50 -28.04
C ALA A 119 -25.55 -0.69 -28.80
N LEU A 120 -25.10 -1.74 -28.07
CA LEU A 120 -24.58 -2.97 -28.67
C LEU A 120 -25.70 -3.89 -29.20
N GLU A 121 -26.90 -3.84 -28.60
CA GLU A 121 -28.07 -4.60 -29.07
C GLU A 121 -28.64 -4.02 -30.40
N ASP A 122 -28.40 -2.74 -30.65
CA ASP A 122 -28.90 -2.03 -31.82
C ASP A 122 -27.93 -2.11 -33.04
N GLU A 123 -26.73 -2.68 -32.90
CA GLU A 123 -25.74 -2.91 -33.99
C GLU A 123 -25.91 -4.27 -34.66
#